data_04b90453d6138d3663e41eda2c93914e
#
_entry.id   04b90453d6138d3663e41eda2c93914e
#
_cell.length_a   1.000
_cell.length_b   1.000
_cell.length_c   1.000
_cell.angle_alpha   90.00
_cell.angle_beta   90.00
_cell.angle_gamma   90.00
#
_symmetry.space_group_name_H-M   'P 1'
#
loop_
_entity.id
_entity.type
_entity.pdbx_description
1 polymer ?
#
loop_
_entity_poly.entity_id
_entity_poly.type
_entity_poly.pdbx_seq_one_letter_code
_entity_poly.pdbx_strand_id
1 'polypeptide(L)'
;MGAKVITIDTNIVVRFLTRDDEAQYQKAYQIFAASNSIFIPKTVILETEWVLRFSYRFSSERIVFALSNLLGLENIISENKKLIIIALQWHEQGMDFADALHLSFSLHTQNFLSFDKQMIKKATSLNIGINVIEP
;
A
#
# COMPACT_ATOMS: atom_id res chain seq x y z
N MET A 1 -16.00 -7.51 -26.78
CA MET A 1 -14.60 -7.40 -26.38
C MET A 1 -14.48 -6.99 -24.93
N GLY A 2 -13.69 -7.71 -24.17
CA GLY A 2 -13.46 -7.37 -22.79
C GLY A 2 -12.58 -6.12 -22.63
N ALA A 3 -12.75 -5.42 -21.52
CA ALA A 3 -11.90 -4.31 -21.18
C ALA A 3 -10.47 -4.80 -20.94
N LYS A 4 -9.49 -4.02 -21.37
CA LYS A 4 -8.09 -4.32 -21.11
C LYS A 4 -7.72 -3.97 -19.68
N VAL A 5 -7.00 -4.87 -19.03
CA VAL A 5 -6.39 -4.61 -17.74
C VAL A 5 -4.90 -4.41 -17.96
N ILE A 6 -4.38 -3.30 -17.48
CA ILE A 6 -2.94 -3.03 -17.54
C ILE A 6 -2.38 -3.05 -16.14
N THR A 7 -1.09 -3.32 -16.03
CA THR A 7 -0.35 -3.23 -14.76
C THR A 7 0.64 -2.09 -14.88
N ILE A 8 0.80 -1.32 -13.82
CA ILE A 8 1.75 -0.22 -13.78
C ILE A 8 2.80 -0.45 -12.69
N ASP A 9 3.97 0.10 -12.93
CA ASP A 9 5.11 0.00 -12.02
C ASP A 9 5.12 1.16 -11.02
N THR A 10 5.95 1.03 -10.03
CA THR A 10 6.11 2.00 -8.94
C THR A 10 6.39 3.41 -9.44
N ASN A 11 7.26 3.57 -10.45
CA ASN A 11 7.59 4.90 -10.96
C ASN A 11 6.38 5.63 -11.53
N ILE A 12 5.47 4.92 -12.17
CA ILE A 12 4.25 5.52 -12.70
C ILE A 12 3.37 6.01 -11.55
N VAL A 13 3.21 5.19 -10.51
CA VAL A 13 2.44 5.57 -9.32
C VAL A 13 3.06 6.79 -8.65
N VAL A 14 4.37 6.78 -8.43
CA VAL A 14 5.08 7.87 -7.77
C VAL A 14 4.95 9.17 -8.56
N ARG A 15 5.13 9.13 -9.88
CA ARG A 15 4.98 10.33 -10.72
C ARG A 15 3.57 10.89 -10.68
N PHE A 16 2.58 10.02 -10.64
CA PHE A 16 1.18 10.43 -10.53
C PHE A 16 0.89 11.08 -9.16
N LEU A 17 1.45 10.55 -8.09
CA LEU A 17 1.19 11.06 -6.74
C LEU A 17 2.00 12.30 -6.39
N THR A 18 3.20 12.46 -6.91
CA THR A 18 4.10 13.54 -6.49
C THR A 18 4.16 14.72 -7.45
N ARG A 19 3.97 14.47 -8.74
CA ARG A 19 4.03 15.48 -9.80
C ARG A 19 5.34 16.26 -9.81
N ASP A 20 6.46 15.62 -9.48
CA ASP A 20 7.77 16.27 -9.44
C ASP A 20 8.48 16.29 -10.81
N ASP A 21 7.96 15.56 -11.79
CA ASP A 21 8.40 15.58 -13.19
C ASP A 21 7.17 15.76 -14.05
N GLU A 22 6.99 16.96 -14.58
CA GLU A 22 5.74 17.31 -15.27
C GLU A 22 5.49 16.46 -16.50
N ALA A 23 6.52 16.16 -17.29
CA ALA A 23 6.36 15.35 -18.49
C ALA A 23 5.95 13.92 -18.15
N GLN A 24 6.55 13.32 -17.14
CA GLN A 24 6.19 11.99 -16.68
C GLN A 24 4.83 11.98 -15.98
N TYR A 25 4.53 13.04 -15.22
CA TYR A 25 3.20 13.19 -14.61
C TYR A 25 2.10 13.19 -15.66
N GLN A 26 2.26 13.95 -16.74
CA GLN A 26 1.25 14.00 -17.80
C GLN A 26 1.03 12.63 -18.44
N LYS A 27 2.09 11.88 -18.66
CA LYS A 27 1.97 10.51 -19.17
C LYS A 27 1.26 9.59 -18.18
N ALA A 28 1.63 9.67 -16.91
CA ALA A 28 0.97 8.90 -15.86
C ALA A 28 -0.51 9.27 -15.76
N TYR A 29 -0.83 10.56 -15.74
CA TYR A 29 -2.21 11.03 -15.70
C TYR A 29 -3.04 10.44 -16.84
N GLN A 30 -2.51 10.43 -18.08
CA GLN A 30 -3.22 9.88 -19.23
C GLN A 30 -3.49 8.39 -19.05
N ILE A 31 -2.56 7.65 -18.46
CA ILE A 31 -2.76 6.23 -18.17
C ILE A 31 -3.94 6.05 -17.21
N PHE A 32 -3.97 6.82 -16.12
CA PHE A 32 -5.05 6.73 -15.13
C PHE A 32 -6.39 7.17 -15.70
N ALA A 33 -6.38 8.21 -16.53
CA ALA A 33 -7.62 8.76 -17.10
C ALA A 33 -8.21 7.88 -18.21
N ALA A 34 -7.36 7.24 -19.01
CA ALA A 34 -7.79 6.54 -20.22
C ALA A 34 -7.96 5.03 -20.06
N SER A 35 -7.42 4.43 -18.99
CA SER A 35 -7.44 2.98 -18.82
C SER A 35 -8.75 2.51 -18.18
N ASN A 36 -9.30 1.40 -18.68
CA ASN A 36 -10.51 0.81 -18.12
C ASN A 36 -10.26 0.21 -16.75
N SER A 37 -9.13 -0.51 -16.60
CA SER A 37 -8.74 -1.12 -15.34
C SER A 37 -7.23 -1.12 -15.25
N ILE A 38 -6.72 -0.71 -14.10
CA ILE A 38 -5.30 -0.66 -13.80
C ILE A 38 -5.05 -1.55 -12.60
N PHE A 39 -4.26 -2.60 -12.78
CA PHE A 39 -3.84 -3.47 -11.69
C PHE A 39 -2.57 -2.90 -11.07
N ILE A 40 -2.61 -2.65 -9.77
CA ILE A 40 -1.44 -2.23 -9.00
C ILE A 40 -1.14 -3.36 -8.01
N PRO A 41 -0.05 -4.13 -8.21
CA PRO A 41 0.31 -5.20 -7.28
C PRO A 41 0.56 -4.64 -5.87
N LYS A 42 0.25 -5.43 -4.86
CA LYS A 42 0.55 -5.01 -3.47
C LYS A 42 2.03 -4.74 -3.25
N THR A 43 2.91 -5.40 -4.01
CA THR A 43 4.35 -5.14 -3.98
C THR A 43 4.68 -3.74 -4.50
N VAL A 44 3.95 -3.25 -5.50
CA VAL A 44 4.10 -1.87 -5.99
C VAL A 44 3.59 -0.88 -4.94
N ILE A 45 2.49 -1.18 -4.27
CA ILE A 45 2.01 -0.34 -3.15
C ILE A 45 3.06 -0.28 -2.05
N LEU A 46 3.64 -1.42 -1.69
CA LEU A 46 4.70 -1.48 -0.67
C LEU A 46 5.90 -0.63 -1.08
N GLU A 47 6.38 -0.78 -2.29
CA GLU A 47 7.53 0.00 -2.79
C GLU A 47 7.20 1.48 -2.87
N THR A 48 5.99 1.84 -3.28
CA THR A 48 5.54 3.23 -3.34
C THR A 48 5.57 3.88 -1.95
N GLU A 49 5.08 3.20 -0.92
CA GLU A 49 5.17 3.71 0.45
C GLU A 49 6.63 3.99 0.84
N TRP A 50 7.51 3.05 0.55
CA TRP A 50 8.92 3.18 0.87
C TRP A 50 9.55 4.38 0.16
N VAL A 51 9.28 4.56 -1.15
CA VAL A 51 9.81 5.68 -1.94
C VAL A 51 9.28 7.01 -1.41
N LEU A 52 7.98 7.11 -1.14
CA LEU A 52 7.39 8.34 -0.60
C LEU A 52 7.98 8.70 0.76
N ARG A 53 8.26 7.72 1.59
CA ARG A 53 8.83 7.94 2.92
C ARG A 53 10.30 8.32 2.86
N PHE A 54 11.12 7.58 2.12
CA PHE A 54 12.57 7.78 2.11
C PHE A 54 13.04 8.85 1.13
N SER A 55 12.47 8.90 -0.07
CA SER A 55 12.92 9.83 -1.11
C SER A 55 12.22 11.18 -1.04
N TYR A 56 10.93 11.20 -0.66
CA TYR A 56 10.13 12.41 -0.63
C TYR A 56 9.87 12.92 0.79
N ARG A 57 10.25 12.16 1.81
CA ARG A 57 10.09 12.53 3.22
C ARG A 57 8.64 12.81 3.62
N PHE A 58 7.70 12.11 3.00
CA PHE A 58 6.30 12.20 3.38
C PHE A 58 6.08 11.58 4.75
N SER A 59 5.21 12.20 5.56
CA SER A 59 4.73 11.60 6.80
C SER A 59 3.86 10.37 6.52
N SER A 60 3.71 9.51 7.52
CA SER A 60 2.81 8.35 7.38
C SER A 60 1.38 8.77 7.08
N GLU A 61 0.90 9.85 7.70
CA GLU A 61 -0.43 10.40 7.44
C GLU A 61 -0.61 10.78 5.97
N ARG A 62 0.38 11.47 5.40
CA ARG A 62 0.34 11.90 4.01
C ARG A 62 0.39 10.72 3.05
N ILE A 63 1.21 9.71 3.36
CA ILE A 63 1.32 8.49 2.58
C ILE A 63 0.00 7.72 2.61
N VAL A 64 -0.58 7.54 3.78
CA VAL A 64 -1.85 6.83 3.94
C VAL A 64 -2.96 7.55 3.18
N PHE A 65 -3.01 8.86 3.27
CA PHE A 65 -3.98 9.67 2.52
C PHE A 65 -3.84 9.46 1.02
N ALA A 66 -2.62 9.54 0.49
CA ALA A 66 -2.36 9.39 -0.94
C ALA A 66 -2.70 7.99 -1.45
N LEU A 67 -2.25 6.96 -0.74
CA LEU A 67 -2.48 5.58 -1.17
C LEU A 67 -3.94 5.15 -0.99
N SER A 68 -4.61 5.63 0.05
CA SER A 68 -6.03 5.34 0.25
C SER A 68 -6.88 5.94 -0.87
N ASN A 69 -6.58 7.17 -1.27
CA ASN A 69 -7.27 7.82 -2.37
C ASN A 69 -7.00 7.12 -3.70
N LEU A 70 -5.75 6.70 -3.93
CA LEU A 70 -5.39 5.95 -5.13
C LEU A 70 -6.20 4.65 -5.22
N LEU A 71 -6.23 3.88 -4.14
CA LEU A 71 -6.97 2.62 -4.10
C LEU A 71 -8.48 2.83 -4.17
N GLY A 72 -8.97 4.01 -3.85
CA GLY A 72 -10.39 4.37 -3.95
C GLY A 72 -10.86 4.69 -5.36
N LEU A 73 -9.96 4.83 -6.32
CA LEU A 73 -10.35 5.07 -7.72
C LEU A 73 -11.02 3.83 -8.29
N GLU A 74 -12.11 4.03 -9.03
CA GLU A 74 -12.93 2.93 -9.55
C GLU A 74 -12.17 1.99 -10.49
N ASN A 75 -11.27 2.53 -11.29
CA ASN A 75 -10.52 1.75 -12.26
C ASN A 75 -9.25 1.12 -11.71
N ILE A 76 -8.96 1.27 -10.43
CA ILE A 76 -7.81 0.64 -9.78
C ILE A 76 -8.24 -0.69 -9.17
N ILE A 77 -7.50 -1.74 -9.49
CA ILE A 77 -7.66 -3.07 -8.89
C ILE A 77 -6.33 -3.52 -8.31
N SER A 78 -6.41 -4.35 -7.29
CA SER A 78 -5.23 -4.90 -6.62
C SER A 78 -5.59 -6.23 -5.98
N GLU A 79 -4.60 -6.91 -5.41
CA GLU A 79 -4.86 -8.11 -4.62
C GLU A 79 -5.51 -7.67 -3.32
N ASN A 80 -6.80 -7.87 -3.16
CA ASN A 80 -7.56 -7.58 -1.94
C ASN A 80 -7.33 -6.17 -1.38
N LYS A 81 -7.99 -5.19 -1.96
CA LYS A 81 -7.93 -3.78 -1.52
C LYS A 81 -8.25 -3.62 -0.03
N LYS A 82 -9.20 -4.39 0.50
CA LYS A 82 -9.58 -4.28 1.92
C LYS A 82 -8.42 -4.55 2.84
N LEU A 83 -7.62 -5.58 2.55
CA LEU A 83 -6.47 -5.92 3.38
C LEU A 83 -5.37 -4.88 3.27
N ILE A 84 -5.19 -4.27 2.10
CA ILE A 84 -4.24 -3.18 1.93
C ILE A 84 -4.68 -1.96 2.75
N ILE A 85 -5.96 -1.62 2.72
CA ILE A 85 -6.50 -0.50 3.51
C ILE A 85 -6.34 -0.76 5.01
N ILE A 86 -6.57 -1.99 5.47
CA ILE A 86 -6.32 -2.36 6.86
C ILE A 86 -4.85 -2.12 7.23
N ALA A 87 -3.93 -2.55 6.37
CA ALA A 87 -2.50 -2.33 6.59
C ALA A 87 -2.17 -0.83 6.66
N LEU A 88 -2.78 -0.01 5.80
CA LEU A 88 -2.58 1.44 5.83
C LEU A 88 -3.08 2.04 7.14
N GLN A 89 -4.21 1.57 7.65
CA GLN A 89 -4.75 2.03 8.95
C GLN A 89 -3.78 1.71 10.10
N TRP A 90 -3.22 0.51 10.11
CA TRP A 90 -2.23 0.14 11.13
C TRP A 90 -0.94 0.95 10.97
N HIS A 91 -0.54 1.20 9.73
CA HIS A 91 0.64 2.04 9.44
C HIS A 91 0.45 3.46 9.98
N GLU A 92 -0.73 4.03 9.80
CA GLU A 92 -1.06 5.35 10.35
C GLU A 92 -0.96 5.38 11.87
N GLN A 93 -1.25 4.26 12.51
CA GLN A 93 -1.14 4.10 13.97
C GLN A 93 0.27 3.74 14.44
N GLY A 94 1.25 3.76 13.54
CA GLY A 94 2.65 3.62 13.88
C GLY A 94 3.30 2.28 13.56
N MET A 95 2.60 1.36 12.89
CA MET A 95 3.20 0.11 12.47
C MET A 95 3.99 0.31 11.17
N ASP A 96 5.15 -0.32 11.05
CA ASP A 96 5.86 -0.39 9.79
C ASP A 96 4.96 -0.96 8.70
N PHE A 97 4.97 -0.36 7.51
CA PHE A 97 3.99 -0.75 6.49
C PHE A 97 4.21 -2.15 5.96
N ALA A 98 5.46 -2.58 5.81
CA ALA A 98 5.76 -3.96 5.39
C ALA A 98 5.20 -4.96 6.41
N ASP A 99 5.41 -4.69 7.70
CA ASP A 99 4.86 -5.52 8.78
C ASP A 99 3.34 -5.52 8.75
N ALA A 100 2.74 -4.35 8.54
CA ALA A 100 1.29 -4.22 8.46
C ALA A 100 0.71 -5.05 7.31
N LEU A 101 1.36 -5.04 6.15
CA LEU A 101 0.94 -5.87 5.01
C LEU A 101 1.08 -7.36 5.30
N HIS A 102 2.21 -7.78 5.88
CA HIS A 102 2.38 -9.19 6.26
C HIS A 102 1.25 -9.65 7.15
N LEU A 103 0.91 -8.84 8.15
CA LEU A 103 -0.11 -9.19 9.14
C LEU A 103 -1.52 -9.14 8.57
N SER A 104 -1.85 -8.11 7.79
CA SER A 104 -3.19 -8.00 7.22
C SER A 104 -3.48 -9.16 6.25
N PHE A 105 -2.49 -9.57 5.47
CA PHE A 105 -2.63 -10.69 4.55
C PHE A 105 -2.54 -12.05 5.26
N SER A 106 -2.31 -12.07 6.56
CA SER A 106 -2.26 -13.28 7.38
C SER A 106 -3.46 -13.42 8.33
N LEU A 107 -4.46 -12.55 8.23
CA LEU A 107 -5.61 -12.54 9.16
C LEU A 107 -6.44 -13.83 9.10
N HIS A 108 -6.31 -14.61 8.02
CA HIS A 108 -6.97 -15.90 7.87
C HIS A 108 -6.24 -17.02 8.64
N THR A 109 -5.10 -16.73 9.26
CA THR A 109 -4.34 -17.68 10.06
C THR A 109 -4.48 -17.37 11.55
N GLN A 110 -4.12 -18.32 12.41
CA GLN A 110 -4.28 -18.13 13.86
C GLN A 110 -3.09 -17.41 14.49
N ASN A 111 -1.87 -17.75 14.04
CA ASN A 111 -0.64 -17.24 14.64
C ASN A 111 0.30 -16.72 13.58
N PHE A 112 0.93 -15.61 13.86
CA PHE A 112 2.04 -15.08 13.07
C PHE A 112 3.29 -15.12 13.94
N LEU A 113 4.30 -15.86 13.50
CA LEU A 113 5.52 -16.06 14.27
C LEU A 113 6.61 -15.10 13.82
N SER A 114 7.25 -14.44 14.76
CA SER A 114 8.32 -13.49 14.46
C SER A 114 9.31 -13.41 15.62
N PHE A 115 10.57 -13.14 15.31
CA PHE A 115 11.56 -12.78 16.32
C PHE A 115 11.62 -11.26 16.55
N ASP A 116 10.87 -10.47 15.77
CA ASP A 116 10.87 -9.01 15.87
C ASP A 116 10.02 -8.56 17.06
N LYS A 117 10.68 -8.21 18.16
CA LYS A 117 10.01 -7.83 19.40
C LYS A 117 9.20 -6.54 19.26
N GLN A 118 9.68 -5.59 18.44
CA GLN A 118 8.96 -4.34 18.20
C GLN A 118 7.66 -4.58 17.43
N MET A 119 7.71 -5.44 16.42
CA MET A 119 6.55 -5.84 15.66
C MET A 119 5.51 -6.52 16.56
N ILE A 120 5.94 -7.47 17.39
CA ILE A 120 5.06 -8.18 18.33
C ILE A 120 4.39 -7.18 19.28
N LYS A 121 5.17 -6.30 19.87
CA LYS A 121 4.67 -5.29 20.81
C LYS A 121 3.63 -4.38 20.14
N LYS A 122 3.94 -3.89 18.95
CA LYS A 122 3.04 -2.99 18.23
C LYS A 122 1.74 -3.70 17.84
N ALA A 123 1.84 -4.90 17.29
CA ALA A 123 0.68 -5.69 16.90
C ALA A 123 -0.23 -5.97 18.10
N THR A 124 0.36 -6.31 19.25
CA THR A 124 -0.39 -6.55 20.48
C THR A 124 -1.10 -5.28 20.95
N SER A 125 -0.42 -4.13 20.88
CA SER A 125 -1.01 -2.85 21.31
C SER A 125 -2.18 -2.42 20.43
N LEU A 126 -2.18 -2.78 19.15
CA LEU A 126 -3.24 -2.42 18.21
C LEU A 126 -4.41 -3.41 18.19
N ASN A 127 -4.25 -4.57 18.83
CA ASN A 127 -5.29 -5.61 18.90
C ASN A 127 -5.79 -6.01 17.51
N ILE A 128 -4.88 -6.48 16.67
CA ILE A 128 -5.12 -6.64 15.23
C ILE A 128 -5.90 -7.89 14.81
N GLY A 129 -6.31 -8.73 15.75
CA GLY A 129 -7.15 -9.91 15.44
C GLY A 129 -6.40 -11.17 15.06
N ILE A 130 -5.08 -11.17 15.14
CA ILE A 130 -4.23 -12.36 14.98
C ILE A 130 -3.18 -12.35 16.07
N ASN A 131 -2.79 -13.53 16.54
CA ASN A 131 -1.74 -13.64 17.55
C ASN A 131 -0.37 -13.50 16.90
N VAL A 132 0.39 -12.51 17.33
CA VAL A 132 1.77 -12.31 16.87
C VAL A 132 2.68 -12.69 18.03
N ILE A 133 3.41 -13.76 17.87
CA ILE A 133 4.16 -14.39 18.96
C ILE A 133 5.58 -14.75 18.55
N GLU A 134 6.46 -14.80 19.53
CA GLU A 134 7.81 -15.30 19.37
C GLU A 134 7.81 -16.83 19.51
N PRO A 135 8.49 -17.55 18.59
CA PRO A 135 8.52 -19.00 18.67
C PRO A 135 9.33 -19.51 19.85
#